data_e8b35aaf53d3ec8d05dcddb9f73e0790
#
_entry.id   e8b35aaf53d3ec8d05dcddb9f73e0790
#
_cell.length_a   1.000
_cell.length_b   1.000
_cell.length_c   1.000
_cell.angle_alpha   90.00
_cell.angle_beta   90.00
_cell.angle_gamma   90.00
#
_symmetry.space_group_name_H-M   'P 1'
#
loop_
_entity.id
_entity.type
_entity.pdbx_description
1 polymer ?
#
loop_
_entity_poly.entity_id
_entity_poly.type
_entity_poly.pdbx_seq_one_letter_code
_entity_poly.pdbx_strand_id
1 'polypeptide(L)'
;YEIMPSLVGSEMCIRDSICTLKNLILKYVYNKPLLDADELFEKCMEYKEKIAPFVCDTHTYIQNALKEGKEILLEGQLGTLKDPDFGIYPMVTSSPTLAGYGCVGAGIPANQIKDIVCVTKAYSSAVGAGEFVSEILDEEEAQQLRIHGGDKGEFGATTGRPRRVGWFDCVATRYGVECQGATQVVMTALDCLSYLEEIKVCVGYELDGEVIDYFPTTPKLKRCKPVFKTFKGWHCDIRGIRDYDKLPQETRDYVEFIESKIGFPITMVSNGPEREAIIHKIK
;
A
#
# COMPACT_ATOMS: atom_id res chain seq x y z
N TYR A 1 19.81 -26.13 5.64
CA TYR A 1 18.75 -26.84 4.91
C TYR A 1 19.39 -27.52 3.70
N GLU A 2 19.52 -28.83 3.76
CA GLU A 2 19.84 -29.58 2.56
C GLU A 2 18.64 -29.49 1.62
N ILE A 3 18.86 -28.95 0.43
CA ILE A 3 17.82 -28.78 -0.60
C ILE A 3 17.24 -30.15 -1.02
N MET A 4 18.01 -31.25 -0.79
CA MET A 4 17.63 -32.61 -1.19
C MET A 4 16.39 -33.17 -0.49
N PRO A 5 16.18 -33.08 0.83
CA PRO A 5 14.94 -33.54 1.47
C PRO A 5 13.71 -32.76 1.05
N SER A 6 13.85 -31.44 0.80
CA SER A 6 12.75 -30.63 0.33
C SER A 6 12.37 -30.91 -1.12
N LEU A 7 13.28 -31.43 -1.94
CA LEU A 7 13.01 -31.85 -3.31
C LEU A 7 12.25 -33.16 -3.42
N VAL A 8 12.54 -34.14 -2.54
CA VAL A 8 11.76 -35.40 -2.49
C VAL A 8 10.33 -35.07 -2.07
N GLY A 9 10.14 -34.18 -1.09
CA GLY A 9 8.82 -33.67 -0.71
C GLY A 9 8.15 -32.88 -1.84
N SER A 10 8.90 -32.07 -2.57
CA SER A 10 8.39 -31.29 -3.71
C SER A 10 7.99 -32.16 -4.88
N GLU A 11 8.74 -33.22 -5.21
CA GLU A 11 8.38 -34.17 -6.26
C GLU A 11 7.06 -34.86 -5.93
N MET A 12 6.93 -35.40 -4.73
CA MET A 12 5.69 -36.03 -4.25
C MET A 12 4.53 -35.03 -4.26
N CYS A 13 4.73 -33.78 -3.77
CA CYS A 13 3.72 -32.75 -3.82
C CYS A 13 3.31 -32.37 -5.23
N ILE A 14 4.26 -32.27 -6.18
CA ILE A 14 3.97 -31.93 -7.59
C ILE A 14 3.14 -33.05 -8.21
N ARG A 15 3.56 -34.31 -8.06
CA ARG A 15 2.89 -35.46 -8.68
C ARG A 15 1.54 -35.76 -8.05
N ASP A 16 1.50 -35.94 -6.72
CA ASP A 16 0.33 -36.47 -6.03
C ASP A 16 -0.71 -35.44 -5.65
N SER A 17 -0.29 -34.22 -5.35
CA SER A 17 -1.21 -33.19 -4.84
C SER A 17 -1.47 -32.08 -5.84
N ILE A 18 -0.42 -31.40 -6.29
CA ILE A 18 -0.59 -30.19 -7.12
C ILE A 18 -1.17 -30.54 -8.49
N CYS A 19 -0.54 -31.47 -9.22
CA CYS A 19 -1.01 -31.84 -10.54
C CYS A 19 -2.38 -32.48 -10.51
N THR A 20 -2.63 -33.38 -9.55
CA THR A 20 -3.94 -34.04 -9.40
C THR A 20 -5.05 -33.03 -9.17
N LEU A 21 -4.91 -32.16 -8.14
CA LEU A 21 -5.92 -31.14 -7.84
C LEU A 21 -6.09 -30.12 -8.97
N LYS A 22 -4.99 -29.61 -9.52
CA LYS A 22 -5.05 -28.63 -10.61
C LYS A 22 -5.66 -29.23 -11.86
N ASN A 23 -5.36 -30.48 -12.19
CA ASN A 23 -5.91 -31.18 -13.35
C ASN A 23 -7.42 -31.40 -13.24
N LEU A 24 -7.94 -31.65 -12.04
CA LEU A 24 -9.40 -31.69 -11.83
C LEU A 24 -10.04 -30.34 -12.16
N ILE A 25 -9.47 -29.26 -11.67
CA ILE A 25 -9.97 -27.91 -11.92
C ILE A 25 -9.81 -27.54 -13.41
N LEU A 26 -8.65 -27.80 -14.00
CA LEU A 26 -8.40 -27.54 -15.42
C LEU A 26 -9.39 -28.28 -16.31
N LYS A 27 -9.62 -29.57 -16.02
CA LYS A 27 -10.53 -30.42 -16.81
C LYS A 27 -12.00 -30.01 -16.65
N TYR A 28 -12.48 -29.93 -15.42
CA TYR A 28 -13.92 -29.87 -15.14
C TYR A 28 -14.46 -28.44 -15.00
N VAL A 29 -13.61 -27.46 -14.64
CA VAL A 29 -14.03 -26.07 -14.49
C VAL A 29 -13.65 -25.22 -15.69
N TYR A 30 -12.41 -25.38 -16.19
CA TYR A 30 -11.88 -24.49 -17.23
C TYR A 30 -11.80 -25.12 -18.61
N ASN A 31 -12.00 -26.43 -18.75
CA ASN A 31 -11.82 -27.18 -20.02
C ASN A 31 -10.48 -26.84 -20.70
N LYS A 32 -9.38 -26.92 -19.94
CA LYS A 32 -8.02 -26.63 -20.38
C LYS A 32 -7.17 -27.90 -20.41
N PRO A 33 -6.05 -27.91 -21.17
CA PRO A 33 -5.09 -29.02 -21.18
C PRO A 33 -4.62 -29.34 -19.77
N LEU A 34 -4.36 -30.61 -19.50
CA LEU A 34 -3.86 -31.09 -18.23
C LEU A 34 -2.36 -30.81 -18.11
N LEU A 35 -1.90 -30.65 -16.88
CA LEU A 35 -0.49 -30.54 -16.54
C LEU A 35 0.11 -31.95 -16.53
N ASP A 36 1.25 -32.13 -17.18
CA ASP A 36 2.10 -33.30 -17.03
C ASP A 36 3.03 -33.10 -15.82
N ALA A 37 3.01 -34.03 -14.88
CA ALA A 37 3.75 -33.92 -13.65
C ALA A 37 5.27 -34.05 -13.84
N ASP A 38 5.68 -34.91 -14.79
CA ASP A 38 7.10 -35.18 -15.08
C ASP A 38 7.70 -33.97 -15.80
N GLU A 39 7.01 -33.45 -16.83
CA GLU A 39 7.43 -32.21 -17.51
C GLU A 39 7.54 -31.02 -16.54
N LEU A 40 6.55 -30.88 -15.64
CA LEU A 40 6.59 -29.81 -14.65
C LEU A 40 7.76 -29.98 -13.68
N PHE A 41 8.04 -31.20 -13.24
CA PHE A 41 9.15 -31.50 -12.35
C PHE A 41 10.52 -31.21 -13.00
N GLU A 42 10.72 -31.64 -14.26
CA GLU A 42 11.95 -31.36 -15.02
C GLU A 42 12.17 -29.82 -15.13
N LYS A 43 11.14 -29.06 -15.45
CA LYS A 43 11.21 -27.61 -15.47
C LYS A 43 11.61 -26.99 -14.11
N CYS A 44 11.07 -27.53 -13.03
CA CYS A 44 11.45 -27.09 -11.68
C CYS A 44 12.93 -27.41 -11.39
N MET A 45 13.46 -28.52 -11.89
CA MET A 45 14.88 -28.86 -11.74
C MET A 45 15.80 -27.91 -12.51
N GLU A 46 15.42 -27.51 -13.74
CA GLU A 46 16.16 -26.46 -14.47
C GLU A 46 16.18 -25.12 -13.70
N TYR A 47 15.02 -24.73 -13.12
CA TYR A 47 14.94 -23.50 -12.33
C TYR A 47 15.77 -23.58 -11.04
N LYS A 48 15.82 -24.76 -10.40
CA LYS A 48 16.66 -25.00 -9.22
C LYS A 48 18.11 -24.62 -9.48
N GLU A 49 18.69 -25.07 -10.60
CA GLU A 49 20.10 -24.75 -10.92
C GLU A 49 20.33 -23.25 -11.06
N LYS A 50 19.37 -22.52 -11.65
CA LYS A 50 19.44 -21.08 -11.83
C LYS A 50 19.31 -20.29 -10.53
N ILE A 51 18.45 -20.74 -9.61
CA ILE A 51 18.15 -20.03 -8.36
C ILE A 51 19.02 -20.47 -7.18
N ALA A 52 19.66 -21.66 -7.25
CA ALA A 52 20.44 -22.20 -6.15
C ALA A 52 21.48 -21.21 -5.55
N PRO A 53 22.20 -20.39 -6.35
CA PRO A 53 23.14 -19.41 -5.82
C PRO A 53 22.50 -18.31 -4.96
N PHE A 54 21.17 -18.12 -5.06
CA PHE A 54 20.40 -17.10 -4.32
C PHE A 54 19.64 -17.68 -3.12
N VAL A 55 19.76 -18.99 -2.87
CA VAL A 55 19.06 -19.69 -1.77
C VAL A 55 20.03 -19.87 -0.60
N CYS A 56 19.59 -19.46 0.59
CA CYS A 56 20.37 -19.66 1.82
C CYS A 56 19.42 -19.92 3.01
N ASP A 57 20.00 -20.27 4.16
CA ASP A 57 19.30 -20.22 5.44
C ASP A 57 19.08 -18.75 5.84
N THR A 58 17.90 -18.24 5.47
CA THR A 58 17.53 -16.83 5.69
C THR A 58 17.44 -16.48 7.17
N HIS A 59 17.05 -17.41 8.04
CA HIS A 59 17.02 -17.17 9.48
C HIS A 59 18.41 -16.87 10.02
N THR A 60 19.38 -17.76 9.78
CA THR A 60 20.77 -17.57 10.21
C THR A 60 21.37 -16.30 9.59
N TYR A 61 21.09 -16.04 8.31
CA TYR A 61 21.58 -14.84 7.62
C TYR A 61 21.09 -13.55 8.31
N ILE A 62 19.79 -13.45 8.57
CA ILE A 62 19.18 -12.26 9.21
C ILE A 62 19.64 -12.12 10.66
N GLN A 63 19.71 -13.22 11.44
CA GLN A 63 20.19 -13.16 12.82
C GLN A 63 21.64 -12.70 12.92
N ASN A 64 22.49 -13.11 11.97
CA ASN A 64 23.89 -12.63 11.92
C ASN A 64 23.94 -11.14 11.54
N ALA A 65 23.15 -10.69 10.58
CA ALA A 65 23.05 -9.27 10.21
C ALA A 65 22.64 -8.39 11.42
N LEU A 66 21.67 -8.85 12.22
CA LEU A 66 21.24 -8.16 13.44
C LEU A 66 22.37 -8.10 14.48
N LYS A 67 23.10 -9.22 14.69
CA LYS A 67 24.26 -9.27 15.62
C LYS A 67 25.41 -8.37 15.18
N GLU A 68 25.60 -8.23 13.88
CA GLU A 68 26.61 -7.35 13.28
C GLU A 68 26.16 -5.86 13.28
N GLY A 69 24.96 -5.55 13.75
CA GLY A 69 24.42 -4.20 13.80
C GLY A 69 24.09 -3.60 12.44
N LYS A 70 23.80 -4.45 11.45
CA LYS A 70 23.37 -3.98 10.12
C LYS A 70 21.96 -3.39 10.17
N GLU A 71 21.76 -2.34 9.39
CA GLU A 71 20.43 -1.79 9.14
C GLU A 71 19.65 -2.69 8.19
N ILE A 72 18.42 -3.01 8.56
CA ILE A 72 17.51 -3.85 7.78
C ILE A 72 16.26 -3.06 7.45
N LEU A 73 16.01 -2.85 6.17
CA LEU A 73 14.78 -2.23 5.67
C LEU A 73 13.78 -3.31 5.29
N LEU A 74 12.58 -3.24 5.87
CA LEU A 74 11.44 -4.04 5.46
C LEU A 74 10.49 -3.18 4.65
N GLU A 75 10.16 -3.62 3.44
CA GLU A 75 9.22 -2.93 2.56
C GLU A 75 7.91 -3.72 2.49
N GLY A 76 6.82 -3.08 2.95
CA GLY A 76 5.45 -3.56 2.77
C GLY A 76 4.82 -2.99 1.51
N GLN A 77 3.61 -3.44 1.20
CA GLN A 77 2.89 -3.03 -0.01
C GLN A 77 1.37 -2.99 0.17
N LEU A 78 0.66 -2.51 -0.83
CA LEU A 78 -0.79 -2.52 -1.03
C LEU A 78 -1.61 -1.65 -0.07
N GLY A 79 -1.14 -1.37 1.12
CA GLY A 79 -1.81 -0.50 2.10
C GLY A 79 -2.81 -1.22 3.01
N THR A 80 -3.04 -0.62 4.17
CA THR A 80 -3.79 -1.19 5.31
C THR A 80 -5.22 -1.59 4.94
N LEU A 81 -5.94 -0.78 4.16
CA LEU A 81 -7.34 -1.09 3.80
C LEU A 81 -7.48 -2.29 2.85
N LYS A 82 -6.37 -2.85 2.37
CA LYS A 82 -6.33 -4.09 1.59
C LYS A 82 -5.85 -5.30 2.39
N ASP A 83 -5.58 -5.13 3.69
CA ASP A 83 -5.21 -6.24 4.58
C ASP A 83 -6.36 -7.25 4.71
N PRO A 84 -6.10 -8.57 4.70
CA PRO A 84 -7.14 -9.59 4.84
C PRO A 84 -7.95 -9.50 6.12
N ASP A 85 -7.32 -9.09 7.23
CA ASP A 85 -7.93 -9.09 8.56
C ASP A 85 -8.46 -7.70 8.95
N PHE A 86 -7.74 -6.64 8.61
CA PHE A 86 -8.04 -5.26 9.02
C PHE A 86 -8.51 -4.35 7.88
N GLY A 87 -8.53 -4.85 6.65
CA GLY A 87 -9.00 -4.11 5.48
C GLY A 87 -10.51 -4.14 5.28
N ILE A 88 -10.93 -3.63 4.13
CA ILE A 88 -12.35 -3.55 3.73
C ILE A 88 -12.86 -4.87 3.14
N TYR A 89 -12.76 -5.96 3.90
CA TYR A 89 -13.19 -7.28 3.47
C TYR A 89 -14.62 -7.25 2.87
N PRO A 90 -14.91 -7.95 1.75
CA PRO A 90 -14.04 -8.92 1.05
C PRO A 90 -13.13 -8.32 -0.03
N MET A 91 -13.09 -7.01 -0.20
CA MET A 91 -12.30 -6.34 -1.25
C MET A 91 -10.86 -6.07 -0.78
N VAL A 92 -10.18 -7.12 -0.37
CA VAL A 92 -8.81 -7.14 0.18
C VAL A 92 -7.85 -7.87 -0.75
N THR A 93 -6.55 -7.84 -0.42
CA THR A 93 -5.54 -8.65 -1.11
C THR A 93 -5.36 -10.01 -0.43
N SER A 94 -4.59 -10.91 -1.03
CA SER A 94 -4.33 -12.26 -0.52
C SER A 94 -3.17 -12.33 0.47
N SER A 95 -2.48 -11.22 0.73
CA SER A 95 -1.30 -11.19 1.58
C SER A 95 -1.44 -10.12 2.68
N PRO A 96 -0.88 -10.34 3.88
CA PRO A 96 -0.86 -9.34 4.93
C PRO A 96 -0.10 -8.08 4.50
N THR A 97 -0.66 -6.92 4.85
CA THR A 97 -0.09 -5.61 4.50
C THR A 97 0.39 -4.82 5.71
N LEU A 98 0.15 -5.32 6.92
CA LEU A 98 0.54 -4.65 8.15
C LEU A 98 2.03 -4.87 8.45
N ALA A 99 2.69 -3.83 8.98
CA ALA A 99 4.10 -3.85 9.35
C ALA A 99 4.46 -4.99 10.31
N GLY A 100 3.54 -5.37 11.21
CA GLY A 100 3.70 -6.49 12.12
C GLY A 100 4.00 -7.83 11.43
N TYR A 101 3.51 -8.04 10.22
CA TYR A 101 3.82 -9.24 9.44
C TYR A 101 5.24 -9.26 8.86
N GLY A 102 5.91 -8.11 8.78
CA GLY A 102 7.31 -8.04 8.41
C GLY A 102 8.20 -8.83 9.36
N CYS A 103 7.84 -8.86 10.65
CA CYS A 103 8.51 -9.68 11.65
C CYS A 103 8.45 -11.17 11.30
N VAL A 104 7.25 -11.65 10.95
CA VAL A 104 7.01 -13.05 10.60
C VAL A 104 7.71 -13.42 9.29
N GLY A 105 7.56 -12.57 8.27
CA GLY A 105 8.14 -12.82 6.95
C GLY A 105 9.67 -12.84 6.92
N ALA A 106 10.31 -11.98 7.70
CA ALA A 106 11.77 -11.89 7.78
C ALA A 106 12.39 -12.73 8.92
N GLY A 107 11.59 -13.31 9.81
CA GLY A 107 12.09 -14.01 10.98
C GLY A 107 12.81 -13.09 11.99
N ILE A 108 12.35 -11.83 12.08
CA ILE A 108 12.89 -10.81 12.98
C ILE A 108 11.99 -10.73 14.21
N PRO A 109 12.52 -10.71 15.45
CA PRO A 109 11.72 -10.46 16.63
C PRO A 109 11.02 -9.11 16.57
N ALA A 110 9.73 -9.06 16.95
CA ALA A 110 8.91 -7.85 16.84
C ALA A 110 9.49 -6.63 17.59
N ASN A 111 10.20 -6.86 18.69
CA ASN A 111 10.85 -5.81 19.47
C ASN A 111 12.11 -5.21 18.81
N GLN A 112 12.56 -5.75 17.69
CA GLN A 112 13.66 -5.19 16.89
C GLN A 112 13.18 -4.15 15.87
N ILE A 113 11.90 -4.14 15.51
CA ILE A 113 11.33 -3.11 14.64
C ILE A 113 10.99 -1.90 15.50
N LYS A 114 11.72 -0.80 15.30
CA LYS A 114 11.57 0.43 16.09
C LYS A 114 10.90 1.56 15.30
N ASP A 115 11.19 1.62 14.00
CA ASP A 115 10.68 2.64 13.10
C ASP A 115 9.71 2.02 12.10
N ILE A 116 8.48 2.49 12.09
CA ILE A 116 7.45 2.11 11.14
C ILE A 116 6.99 3.36 10.42
N VAL A 117 7.40 3.47 9.16
CA VAL A 117 7.10 4.61 8.30
C VAL A 117 5.89 4.28 7.44
N CYS A 118 4.78 4.98 7.64
CA CYS A 118 3.62 4.88 6.79
C CYS A 118 3.68 5.90 5.66
N VAL A 119 3.51 5.45 4.43
CA VAL A 119 3.48 6.32 3.25
C VAL A 119 2.04 6.53 2.82
N THR A 120 1.63 7.79 2.69
CA THR A 120 0.33 8.19 2.15
C THR A 120 0.49 9.20 1.03
N LYS A 121 -0.44 9.23 0.09
CA LYS A 121 -0.51 10.32 -0.90
C LYS A 121 -1.23 11.52 -0.31
N ALA A 122 -1.03 12.70 -0.87
CA ALA A 122 -1.81 13.89 -0.54
C ALA A 122 -3.29 13.82 -1.00
N TYR A 123 -3.67 12.79 -1.71
CA TYR A 123 -5.03 12.43 -2.12
C TYR A 123 -5.20 10.92 -2.03
N SER A 124 -6.39 10.40 -2.27
CA SER A 124 -6.66 8.97 -2.19
C SER A 124 -6.81 8.35 -3.57
N SER A 125 -6.31 7.12 -3.75
CA SER A 125 -6.57 6.34 -4.96
C SER A 125 -6.78 4.87 -4.62
N ALA A 126 -7.63 4.19 -5.39
CA ALA A 126 -7.93 2.79 -5.17
C ALA A 126 -8.01 2.02 -6.48
N VAL A 127 -7.59 0.75 -6.44
CA VAL A 127 -7.75 -0.21 -7.54
C VAL A 127 -8.84 -1.20 -7.16
N GLY A 128 -9.73 -1.48 -8.11
CA GLY A 128 -10.79 -2.46 -7.95
C GLY A 128 -11.98 -1.96 -7.12
N ALA A 129 -12.86 -2.89 -6.78
CA ALA A 129 -14.06 -2.62 -6.01
C ALA A 129 -13.75 -2.44 -4.51
N GLY A 130 -14.75 -2.03 -3.77
CA GLY A 130 -14.73 -1.80 -2.33
C GLY A 130 -15.15 -0.39 -1.96
N GLU A 131 -15.42 -0.19 -0.68
CA GLU A 131 -15.90 1.09 -0.17
C GLU A 131 -14.80 2.14 -0.22
N PHE A 132 -15.15 3.33 -0.69
CA PHE A 132 -14.23 4.46 -0.83
C PHE A 132 -15.01 5.75 -0.52
N VAL A 133 -15.15 6.06 0.76
CA VAL A 133 -16.06 7.12 1.25
C VAL A 133 -15.71 8.49 0.68
N SER A 134 -14.42 8.83 0.55
CA SER A 134 -13.96 10.12 0.00
C SER A 134 -13.80 10.14 -1.53
N GLU A 135 -14.36 9.15 -2.24
CA GLU A 135 -14.26 9.05 -3.71
C GLU A 135 -14.89 10.27 -4.40
N ILE A 136 -14.21 10.76 -5.43
CA ILE A 136 -14.73 11.80 -6.32
C ILE A 136 -15.64 11.13 -7.33
N LEU A 137 -16.94 11.39 -7.21
CA LEU A 137 -17.97 10.81 -8.08
C LEU A 137 -18.24 11.63 -9.33
N ASP A 138 -17.87 12.91 -9.34
CA ASP A 138 -17.85 13.73 -10.53
C ASP A 138 -16.75 13.28 -11.46
N GLU A 139 -17.09 12.82 -12.65
CA GLU A 139 -16.13 12.20 -13.58
C GLU A 139 -15.16 13.23 -14.18
N GLU A 140 -15.56 14.47 -14.34
CA GLU A 140 -14.67 15.53 -14.84
C GLU A 140 -13.60 15.88 -13.78
N GLU A 141 -14.04 16.10 -12.53
CA GLU A 141 -13.14 16.33 -11.37
C GLU A 141 -12.20 15.13 -11.16
N ALA A 142 -12.72 13.90 -11.21
CA ALA A 142 -11.95 12.67 -11.08
C ALA A 142 -10.92 12.51 -12.21
N GLN A 143 -11.30 12.82 -13.44
CA GLN A 143 -10.40 12.72 -14.60
C GLN A 143 -9.26 13.73 -14.51
N GLN A 144 -9.52 14.95 -14.06
CA GLN A 144 -8.45 15.93 -13.81
C GLN A 144 -7.45 15.40 -12.77
N LEU A 145 -7.92 14.85 -11.65
CA LEU A 145 -7.03 14.28 -10.65
C LEU A 145 -6.26 13.06 -11.17
N ARG A 146 -6.87 12.21 -12.02
CA ARG A 146 -6.16 11.08 -12.65
C ARG A 146 -5.03 11.53 -13.55
N ILE A 147 -5.24 12.58 -14.33
CA ILE A 147 -4.22 13.10 -15.26
C ILE A 147 -3.03 13.73 -14.50
N HIS A 148 -3.31 14.49 -13.46
CA HIS A 148 -2.28 15.16 -12.66
C HIS A 148 -1.69 14.25 -11.57
N GLY A 149 -2.37 13.15 -11.23
CA GLY A 149 -1.98 12.25 -10.16
C GLY A 149 -0.85 11.31 -10.56
N GLY A 150 0.04 11.02 -9.59
CA GLY A 150 1.17 10.11 -9.78
C GLY A 150 2.17 10.56 -10.85
N ASP A 151 3.14 9.71 -11.12
CA ASP A 151 4.21 10.00 -12.10
C ASP A 151 3.72 9.89 -13.57
N LYS A 152 2.79 8.98 -13.83
CA LYS A 152 2.24 8.71 -15.18
C LYS A 152 0.71 8.74 -15.22
N GLY A 153 0.11 9.47 -14.29
CA GLY A 153 -1.33 9.46 -14.08
C GLY A 153 -1.81 8.28 -13.21
N GLU A 154 -3.03 8.39 -12.71
CA GLU A 154 -3.67 7.34 -11.90
C GLU A 154 -4.32 6.29 -12.82
N PHE A 155 -3.48 5.54 -13.51
CA PHE A 155 -3.86 4.42 -14.39
C PHE A 155 -3.13 3.14 -13.99
N GLY A 156 -3.72 2.00 -14.27
CA GLY A 156 -3.11 0.70 -14.00
C GLY A 156 -1.87 0.47 -14.88
N ALA A 157 -0.72 0.19 -14.28
CA ALA A 157 0.55 0.05 -15.00
C ALA A 157 0.50 -1.00 -16.12
N THR A 158 -0.21 -2.11 -15.93
CA THR A 158 -0.30 -3.21 -16.89
C THR A 158 -1.55 -3.10 -17.77
N THR A 159 -2.67 -2.65 -17.21
CA THR A 159 -3.96 -2.69 -17.89
C THR A 159 -4.39 -1.35 -18.47
N GLY A 160 -3.75 -0.25 -18.11
CA GLY A 160 -4.15 1.12 -18.48
C GLY A 160 -5.52 1.55 -17.91
N ARG A 161 -6.16 0.74 -17.06
CA ARG A 161 -7.48 1.06 -16.52
C ARG A 161 -7.39 2.28 -15.59
N PRO A 162 -8.34 3.25 -15.68
CA PRO A 162 -8.38 4.37 -14.76
C PRO A 162 -8.60 3.87 -13.34
N ARG A 163 -7.83 4.41 -12.40
CA ARG A 163 -8.03 4.17 -10.97
C ARG A 163 -9.17 5.04 -10.46
N ARG A 164 -9.83 4.57 -9.42
CA ARG A 164 -10.72 5.39 -8.61
C ARG A 164 -9.87 6.37 -7.83
N VAL A 165 -10.26 7.63 -7.79
CA VAL A 165 -9.55 8.69 -7.08
C VAL A 165 -10.50 9.39 -6.11
N GLY A 166 -9.95 9.97 -5.07
CA GLY A 166 -10.71 10.65 -4.04
C GLY A 166 -9.88 11.68 -3.29
N TRP A 167 -10.54 12.49 -2.51
CA TRP A 167 -9.91 13.44 -1.62
C TRP A 167 -9.19 12.73 -0.49
N PHE A 168 -8.21 13.41 0.12
CA PHE A 168 -7.54 12.87 1.30
C PHE A 168 -8.55 12.54 2.40
N ASP A 169 -8.43 11.37 3.00
CA ASP A 169 -9.34 10.86 4.02
C ASP A 169 -8.63 10.71 5.36
N CYS A 170 -8.89 11.66 6.27
CA CYS A 170 -8.27 11.65 7.60
C CYS A 170 -8.74 10.47 8.47
N VAL A 171 -10.00 10.03 8.30
CA VAL A 171 -10.57 8.93 9.09
C VAL A 171 -9.94 7.60 8.67
N ALA A 172 -9.91 7.32 7.36
CA ALA A 172 -9.30 6.12 6.82
C ALA A 172 -7.78 6.10 7.07
N THR A 173 -7.09 7.25 6.91
CA THR A 173 -5.65 7.34 7.12
C THR A 173 -5.29 7.14 8.59
N ARG A 174 -6.01 7.77 9.54
CA ARG A 174 -5.79 7.55 10.98
C ARG A 174 -5.94 6.08 11.33
N TYR A 175 -7.02 5.44 10.92
CA TYR A 175 -7.21 4.01 11.11
C TYR A 175 -6.04 3.20 10.51
N GLY A 176 -5.61 3.55 9.30
CA GLY A 176 -4.50 2.87 8.62
C GLY A 176 -3.19 2.96 9.39
N VAL A 177 -2.80 4.15 9.85
CA VAL A 177 -1.55 4.35 10.59
C VAL A 177 -1.59 3.74 11.99
N GLU A 178 -2.74 3.74 12.66
CA GLU A 178 -2.96 3.03 13.93
C GLU A 178 -2.78 1.53 13.78
N CYS A 179 -3.41 0.90 12.77
CA CYS A 179 -3.25 -0.54 12.49
C CYS A 179 -1.81 -0.93 12.17
N GLN A 180 -1.06 -0.05 11.51
CA GLN A 180 0.36 -0.28 11.20
C GLN A 180 1.26 -0.13 12.44
N GLY A 181 0.81 0.54 13.49
CA GLY A 181 1.66 0.96 14.61
C GLY A 181 2.73 1.96 14.16
N ALA A 182 2.34 2.89 13.27
CA ALA A 182 3.26 3.86 12.69
C ALA A 182 3.95 4.73 13.74
N THR A 183 5.26 4.95 13.56
CA THR A 183 6.01 5.94 14.34
C THR A 183 6.05 7.29 13.65
N GLN A 184 5.88 7.29 12.32
CA GLN A 184 5.88 8.49 11.51
C GLN A 184 5.14 8.26 10.17
N VAL A 185 4.76 9.35 9.54
CA VAL A 185 4.07 9.35 8.24
C VAL A 185 4.89 10.16 7.23
N VAL A 186 4.93 9.66 6.00
CA VAL A 186 5.46 10.38 4.85
C VAL A 186 4.30 10.69 3.90
N MET A 187 4.09 11.97 3.58
CA MET A 187 3.06 12.39 2.62
C MET A 187 3.68 12.65 1.26
N THR A 188 3.22 11.94 0.24
CA THR A 188 3.74 12.03 -1.12
C THR A 188 2.75 12.70 -2.06
N ALA A 189 3.21 13.04 -3.26
CA ALA A 189 2.38 13.53 -4.35
C ALA A 189 1.67 14.87 -4.08
N LEU A 190 2.29 15.76 -3.31
CA LEU A 190 1.78 17.12 -3.09
C LEU A 190 1.71 17.92 -4.40
N ASP A 191 2.69 17.75 -5.29
CA ASP A 191 2.75 18.39 -6.60
C ASP A 191 1.54 18.06 -7.49
N CYS A 192 0.93 16.89 -7.29
CA CYS A 192 -0.24 16.47 -8.03
C CYS A 192 -1.49 17.34 -7.78
N LEU A 193 -1.53 18.07 -6.69
CA LEU A 193 -2.64 18.97 -6.33
C LEU A 193 -2.38 20.43 -6.72
N SER A 194 -1.23 20.75 -7.33
CA SER A 194 -0.80 22.11 -7.66
C SER A 194 -1.69 22.84 -8.66
N TYR A 195 -2.55 22.13 -9.39
CA TYR A 195 -3.48 22.73 -10.35
C TYR A 195 -4.78 23.22 -9.72
N LEU A 196 -5.07 22.82 -8.48
CA LEU A 196 -6.34 23.07 -7.80
C LEU A 196 -6.36 24.45 -7.12
N GLU A 197 -7.48 25.16 -7.25
CA GLU A 197 -7.77 26.37 -6.49
C GLU A 197 -8.29 26.04 -5.09
N GLU A 198 -9.06 24.96 -4.98
CA GLU A 198 -9.61 24.44 -3.73
C GLU A 198 -9.35 22.95 -3.59
N ILE A 199 -9.01 22.52 -2.37
CA ILE A 199 -8.71 21.12 -2.05
C ILE A 199 -9.62 20.69 -0.91
N LYS A 200 -10.38 19.63 -1.10
CA LYS A 200 -11.24 19.06 -0.06
C LYS A 200 -10.46 18.00 0.73
N VAL A 201 -10.72 17.92 2.04
CA VAL A 201 -10.22 16.89 2.95
C VAL A 201 -11.41 16.28 3.66
N CYS A 202 -11.55 14.96 3.61
CA CYS A 202 -12.55 14.24 4.37
C CYS A 202 -12.13 14.16 5.83
N VAL A 203 -12.90 14.80 6.71
CA VAL A 203 -12.58 14.97 8.15
C VAL A 203 -13.46 14.13 9.06
N GLY A 204 -14.48 13.51 8.54
CA GLY A 204 -15.45 12.67 9.25
C GLY A 204 -16.39 11.97 8.27
N TYR A 205 -17.20 11.09 8.78
CA TYR A 205 -18.25 10.41 8.01
C TYR A 205 -19.62 10.68 8.64
N GLU A 206 -20.60 11.00 7.81
CA GLU A 206 -22.00 10.95 8.22
C GLU A 206 -22.51 9.51 8.09
N LEU A 207 -22.93 8.91 9.18
CA LEU A 207 -23.50 7.58 9.26
C LEU A 207 -24.85 7.65 9.98
N ASP A 208 -25.94 7.33 9.26
CA ASP A 208 -27.31 7.28 9.81
C ASP A 208 -27.74 8.59 10.49
N GLY A 209 -27.25 9.75 10.01
CA GLY A 209 -27.57 11.08 10.54
C GLY A 209 -26.62 11.58 11.64
N GLU A 210 -25.63 10.79 12.05
CA GLU A 210 -24.61 11.18 13.01
C GLU A 210 -23.26 11.34 12.33
N VAL A 211 -22.48 12.33 12.74
CA VAL A 211 -21.09 12.49 12.27
C VAL A 211 -20.16 11.71 13.17
N ILE A 212 -19.44 10.77 12.58
CA ILE A 212 -18.44 9.92 13.24
C ILE A 212 -17.04 10.28 12.76
N ASP A 213 -16.04 10.09 13.59
CA ASP A 213 -14.63 10.34 13.29
C ASP A 213 -13.75 9.09 13.40
N TYR A 214 -14.35 7.92 13.51
CA TYR A 214 -13.69 6.62 13.50
C TYR A 214 -14.03 5.82 12.23
N PHE A 215 -13.16 4.90 11.83
CA PHE A 215 -13.35 4.04 10.67
C PHE A 215 -14.27 2.87 11.02
N PRO A 216 -15.50 2.80 10.50
CA PRO A 216 -16.45 1.76 10.86
C PRO A 216 -16.21 0.47 10.05
N THR A 217 -16.89 -0.61 10.41
CA THR A 217 -16.85 -1.89 9.68
C THR A 217 -17.40 -1.74 8.26
N THR A 218 -16.94 -2.58 7.33
CA THR A 218 -17.30 -2.52 5.89
C THR A 218 -18.82 -2.41 5.62
N PRO A 219 -19.71 -3.15 6.31
CA PRO A 219 -21.16 -2.98 6.09
C PRO A 219 -21.67 -1.58 6.44
N LYS A 220 -21.06 -0.91 7.40
CA LYS A 220 -21.42 0.47 7.77
C LYS A 220 -20.80 1.49 6.81
N LEU A 221 -19.58 1.23 6.30
CA LEU A 221 -18.92 2.10 5.31
C LEU A 221 -19.81 2.35 4.08
N LYS A 222 -20.58 1.36 3.62
CA LYS A 222 -21.53 1.50 2.49
C LYS A 222 -22.56 2.60 2.68
N ARG A 223 -22.84 2.96 3.92
CA ARG A 223 -23.86 3.96 4.28
C ARG A 223 -23.23 5.31 4.65
N CYS A 224 -21.91 5.35 4.78
CA CYS A 224 -21.20 6.57 5.12
C CYS A 224 -21.19 7.55 3.96
N LYS A 225 -21.34 8.83 4.30
CA LYS A 225 -21.10 9.95 3.41
C LYS A 225 -19.92 10.77 3.92
N PRO A 226 -19.07 11.30 3.05
CA PRO A 226 -17.93 12.08 3.49
C PRO A 226 -18.37 13.44 4.03
N VAL A 227 -17.75 13.86 5.12
CA VAL A 227 -17.82 15.24 5.64
C VAL A 227 -16.52 15.93 5.24
N PHE A 228 -16.62 16.93 4.38
CA PHE A 228 -15.46 17.64 3.84
C PHE A 228 -15.21 18.97 4.54
N LYS A 229 -13.90 19.29 4.67
CA LYS A 229 -13.40 20.63 4.90
C LYS A 229 -12.63 21.06 3.66
N THR A 230 -12.90 22.28 3.16
CA THR A 230 -12.22 22.85 1.99
C THR A 230 -11.05 23.71 2.44
N PHE A 231 -9.94 23.57 1.72
CA PHE A 231 -8.73 24.37 1.84
C PHE A 231 -8.50 25.14 0.55
N LYS A 232 -7.89 26.31 0.65
CA LYS A 232 -7.36 26.99 -0.51
C LYS A 232 -6.19 26.19 -1.06
N GLY A 233 -6.18 25.93 -2.37
CA GLY A 233 -5.07 25.32 -3.08
C GLY A 233 -3.91 26.30 -3.23
N TRP A 234 -2.73 25.76 -3.44
CA TRP A 234 -1.53 26.61 -3.66
C TRP A 234 -1.36 27.04 -5.11
N HIS A 235 -2.04 26.41 -6.04
CA HIS A 235 -2.14 26.77 -7.46
C HIS A 235 -0.83 27.30 -8.09
N CYS A 236 0.28 26.64 -7.76
CA CYS A 236 1.61 26.93 -8.30
C CYS A 236 2.49 25.68 -8.32
N ASP A 237 3.50 25.69 -9.17
CA ASP A 237 4.47 24.60 -9.25
C ASP A 237 5.38 24.62 -8.00
N ILE A 238 5.39 23.51 -7.25
CA ILE A 238 6.19 23.33 -6.05
C ILE A 238 7.36 22.35 -6.25
N ARG A 239 7.52 21.74 -7.42
CA ARG A 239 8.47 20.64 -7.69
C ARG A 239 9.93 21.02 -7.43
N GLY A 240 10.31 22.27 -7.64
CA GLY A 240 11.67 22.76 -7.40
C GLY A 240 12.03 23.03 -5.95
N ILE A 241 11.07 23.04 -5.03
CA ILE A 241 11.27 23.38 -3.62
C ILE A 241 11.84 22.17 -2.87
N ARG A 242 12.89 22.42 -2.05
CA ARG A 242 13.59 21.37 -1.26
C ARG A 242 13.66 21.69 0.24
N ASP A 243 12.97 22.73 0.66
CA ASP A 243 12.92 23.22 2.04
C ASP A 243 11.45 23.39 2.42
N TYR A 244 11.03 22.74 3.53
CA TYR A 244 9.63 22.76 3.96
C TYR A 244 9.12 24.18 4.22
N ASP A 245 9.94 25.01 4.82
CA ASP A 245 9.56 26.39 5.18
C ASP A 245 9.40 27.30 3.95
N LYS A 246 9.90 26.86 2.78
CA LYS A 246 9.73 27.56 1.49
C LYS A 246 8.53 27.09 0.67
N LEU A 247 7.83 26.05 1.13
CA LEU A 247 6.56 25.66 0.54
C LEU A 247 5.54 26.79 0.74
N PRO A 248 4.59 26.97 -0.21
CA PRO A 248 3.47 27.89 -0.03
C PRO A 248 2.77 27.68 1.32
N GLN A 249 2.25 28.76 1.91
CA GLN A 249 1.56 28.67 3.19
C GLN A 249 0.37 27.71 3.11
N GLU A 250 -0.37 27.75 2.00
CA GLU A 250 -1.51 26.87 1.75
C GLU A 250 -1.10 25.38 1.74
N THR A 251 0.07 25.05 1.21
CA THR A 251 0.61 23.69 1.23
C THR A 251 0.95 23.25 2.64
N ARG A 252 1.58 24.11 3.43
CA ARG A 252 1.92 23.85 4.83
C ARG A 252 0.67 23.70 5.69
N ASP A 253 -0.30 24.61 5.54
CA ASP A 253 -1.59 24.57 6.25
C ASP A 253 -2.33 23.25 5.98
N TYR A 254 -2.29 22.76 4.74
CA TYR A 254 -2.86 21.48 4.34
C TYR A 254 -2.18 20.30 5.06
N VAL A 255 -0.86 20.24 5.02
CA VAL A 255 -0.07 19.16 5.65
C VAL A 255 -0.25 19.18 7.17
N GLU A 256 -0.14 20.35 7.81
CA GLU A 256 -0.22 20.49 9.26
C GLU A 256 -1.64 20.21 9.79
N PHE A 257 -2.66 20.59 9.03
CA PHE A 257 -4.03 20.22 9.36
C PHE A 257 -4.22 18.71 9.34
N ILE A 258 -3.76 18.02 8.27
CA ILE A 258 -3.87 16.57 8.16
C ILE A 258 -3.10 15.90 9.31
N GLU A 259 -1.87 16.32 9.58
CA GLU A 259 -1.08 15.83 10.71
C GLU A 259 -1.86 15.92 12.03
N SER A 260 -2.49 17.07 12.29
CA SER A 260 -3.30 17.27 13.49
C SER A 260 -4.52 16.34 13.56
N LYS A 261 -5.09 15.99 12.40
CA LYS A 261 -6.30 15.16 12.32
C LYS A 261 -6.00 13.67 12.40
N ILE A 262 -4.92 13.22 11.81
CA ILE A 262 -4.51 11.81 11.90
C ILE A 262 -3.83 11.49 13.23
N GLY A 263 -3.27 12.49 13.93
CA GLY A 263 -2.63 12.33 15.24
C GLY A 263 -1.24 11.68 15.20
N PHE A 264 -0.60 11.63 14.03
CA PHE A 264 0.74 11.09 13.82
C PHE A 264 1.62 12.11 13.12
N PRO A 265 2.93 12.19 13.46
CA PRO A 265 3.81 13.18 12.87
C PRO A 265 4.04 12.89 11.37
N ILE A 266 3.83 13.90 10.52
CA ILE A 266 4.25 13.88 9.14
C ILE A 266 5.68 14.44 9.11
N THR A 267 6.66 13.55 9.04
CA THR A 267 8.07 13.92 9.14
C THR A 267 8.70 14.30 7.82
N MET A 268 8.14 13.79 6.73
CA MET A 268 8.61 14.04 5.37
C MET A 268 7.42 14.26 4.43
N VAL A 269 7.63 15.09 3.43
CA VAL A 269 6.70 15.26 2.31
C VAL A 269 7.45 15.12 0.99
N SER A 270 6.75 14.74 -0.09
CA SER A 270 7.32 14.67 -1.42
C SER A 270 6.51 15.52 -2.40
N ASN A 271 7.21 16.26 -3.23
CA ASN A 271 6.68 17.14 -4.28
C ASN A 271 7.14 16.77 -5.69
N GLY A 272 7.47 15.52 -5.91
CA GLY A 272 7.86 14.96 -7.20
C GLY A 272 8.22 13.47 -7.07
N PRO A 273 8.42 12.76 -8.20
CA PRO A 273 8.73 11.33 -8.21
C PRO A 273 10.20 11.02 -7.90
N GLU A 274 11.10 12.01 -8.03
CA GLU A 274 12.53 11.81 -7.85
C GLU A 274 12.88 11.66 -6.37
N ARG A 275 13.97 10.94 -6.10
CA ARG A 275 14.50 10.74 -4.74
C ARG A 275 14.78 12.06 -4.03
N GLU A 276 15.29 13.04 -4.76
CA GLU A 276 15.63 14.38 -4.28
C GLU A 276 14.39 15.25 -4.01
N ALA A 277 13.20 14.80 -4.42
CA ALA A 277 11.94 15.50 -4.16
C ALA A 277 11.37 15.25 -2.75
N ILE A 278 12.06 14.46 -1.93
CA ILE A 278 11.69 14.26 -0.54
C ILE A 278 12.21 15.45 0.29
N ILE A 279 11.29 16.07 1.02
CA ILE A 279 11.55 17.22 1.89
C ILE A 279 11.32 16.79 3.34
N HIS A 280 12.33 16.95 4.19
CA HIS A 280 12.21 16.70 5.62
C HIS A 280 11.54 17.89 6.32
N LYS A 281 10.41 17.64 6.98
CA LYS A 281 9.69 18.65 7.77
C LYS A 281 10.31 18.80 9.17
N ILE A 282 10.79 17.68 9.74
CA ILE A 282 11.48 17.65 11.03
C ILE A 282 12.96 17.37 10.73
N LYS A 283 13.83 18.25 11.23
CA LYS A 283 15.29 18.13 11.11
C LYS A 283 15.86 17.27 12.23
#